data_9a3fd880790b8eb2ea19fcee3268b892
#
_entry.id   9a3fd880790b8eb2ea19fcee3268b892
#
_cell.length_a   1.000
_cell.length_b   1.000
_cell.length_c   1.000
_cell.angle_alpha   90.00
_cell.angle_beta   90.00
_cell.angle_gamma   90.00
#
_symmetry.space_group_name_H-M   'P 1'
#
loop_
_entity.id
_entity.type
_entity.pdbx_description
1 polymer ?
#
loop_
_entity_poly.entity_id
_entity_poly.type
_entity_poly.pdbx_seq_one_letter_code
_entity_poly.pdbx_strand_id
1 'polypeptide(L)'
;MRILHISKYYYPYVGGVENVCKYLADNSAGHEVAVVCFNEGHLNSVGDVDGIKVYRIGALVTVARQAISLTYITVLRKVIKQFKPDIIQFHWANPFPAAVLLPVIPKNVKLIIHWHMDIIKQRKIYRFVKPIERRLLKRADMVVVTSPQYQEGSVPLQPFRDKVRVVPNGIDESSLKLPSAKQIDKIKKKYRGKKIVFFVGRHILYKGLDYLIEAEKRTKSDCVFVIAGDGPLTQQLMDSCQSKRVYFVGRLSDEMLGRYYYAASVFAFPSITKNEAFGMALAEAMYCHTPAVTFTIPGSGVNWVNLDGVTGIEAPNRDVDAFAEAIDRLLTDEALAKTYAEAAHQRVAEHFTVSKMMEEMEKCYQELNSHVE
;
A
#
# COMPACT_ATOMS: atom_id res chain seq x y z
N MET A 1 9.07 21.86 12.10
CA MET A 1 9.54 20.73 12.94
C MET A 1 10.55 19.91 12.15
N ARG A 2 11.35 19.08 12.85
CA ARG A 2 12.26 18.10 12.23
C ARG A 2 11.67 16.71 12.39
N ILE A 3 11.38 16.07 11.25
CA ILE A 3 10.70 14.77 11.20
C ILE A 3 11.66 13.72 10.64
N LEU A 4 11.93 12.68 11.44
CA LEU A 4 12.78 11.57 11.02
C LEU A 4 11.92 10.36 10.70
N HIS A 5 11.80 9.99 9.42
CA HIS A 5 11.17 8.75 9.03
C HIS A 5 12.11 7.56 9.21
N ILE A 6 11.60 6.48 9.78
CA ILE A 6 12.32 5.20 9.84
C ILE A 6 11.48 4.16 9.09
N SER A 7 11.93 3.80 7.89
CA SER A 7 11.27 2.84 7.01
C SER A 7 12.14 1.60 6.78
N LYS A 8 11.55 0.55 6.23
CA LYS A 8 12.33 -0.64 5.88
C LYS A 8 13.25 -0.36 4.71
N TYR A 9 12.72 0.13 3.61
CA TYR A 9 13.43 0.62 2.43
C TYR A 9 12.86 1.99 2.04
N TYR A 10 13.50 2.64 1.09
CA TYR A 10 13.09 3.93 0.53
C TYR A 10 13.49 3.99 -0.94
N TYR A 11 12.92 4.94 -1.70
CA TYR A 11 13.23 5.10 -3.12
C TYR A 11 14.75 5.00 -3.42
N PRO A 12 15.20 4.30 -4.48
CA PRO A 12 14.41 3.81 -5.64
C PRO A 12 13.68 2.47 -5.41
N TYR A 13 13.68 1.93 -4.19
CA TYR A 13 12.91 0.74 -3.87
C TYR A 13 11.42 1.08 -3.85
N VAL A 14 10.61 0.38 -4.67
CA VAL A 14 9.18 0.65 -4.84
C VAL A 14 8.34 -0.42 -4.16
N GLY A 15 7.42 0.02 -3.32
CA GLY A 15 6.43 -0.82 -2.61
C GLY A 15 5.41 0.06 -1.90
N GLY A 16 4.30 -0.52 -1.43
CA GLY A 16 3.22 0.27 -0.83
C GLY A 16 3.65 1.09 0.39
N VAL A 17 4.48 0.51 1.27
CA VAL A 17 5.00 1.21 2.46
C VAL A 17 6.04 2.25 2.07
N GLU A 18 6.91 1.89 1.13
CA GLU A 18 7.98 2.74 0.63
C GLU A 18 7.42 3.97 -0.10
N ASN A 19 6.38 3.79 -0.91
CA ASN A 19 5.70 4.90 -1.58
C ASN A 19 5.02 5.84 -0.58
N VAL A 20 4.31 5.31 0.42
CA VAL A 20 3.69 6.13 1.48
C VAL A 20 4.76 6.92 2.25
N CYS A 21 5.90 6.29 2.60
CA CYS A 21 7.01 7.00 3.23
C CYS A 21 7.57 8.11 2.34
N LYS A 22 7.71 7.86 1.03
CA LYS A 22 8.17 8.87 0.07
C LYS A 22 7.19 10.02 -0.05
N TYR A 23 5.90 9.74 -0.23
CA TYR A 23 4.87 10.78 -0.32
C TYR A 23 4.82 11.67 0.92
N LEU A 24 4.93 11.07 2.11
CA LEU A 24 4.99 11.82 3.37
C LEU A 24 6.26 12.68 3.44
N ALA A 25 7.41 12.15 3.05
CA ALA A 25 8.67 12.90 3.11
C ALA A 25 8.69 14.06 2.10
N ASP A 26 8.30 13.80 0.85
CA ASP A 26 8.34 14.78 -0.24
C ASP A 26 7.35 15.93 -0.06
N ASN A 27 6.21 15.67 0.60
CA ASN A 27 5.13 16.66 0.73
C ASN A 27 5.01 17.28 2.13
N SER A 28 5.97 17.08 3.01
CA SER A 28 6.02 17.69 4.35
C SER A 28 6.48 19.15 4.30
N ALA A 29 5.72 20.00 3.59
CA ALA A 29 6.04 21.42 3.45
C ALA A 29 6.15 22.12 4.82
N GLY A 30 7.21 22.93 5.00
CA GLY A 30 7.47 23.62 6.27
C GLY A 30 8.16 22.77 7.35
N HIS A 31 8.50 21.53 7.04
CA HIS A 31 9.26 20.65 7.92
C HIS A 31 10.62 20.28 7.33
N GLU A 32 11.62 20.11 8.19
CA GLU A 32 12.89 19.49 7.81
C GLU A 32 12.75 17.99 7.94
N VAL A 33 12.97 17.24 6.85
CA VAL A 33 12.72 15.79 6.81
C VAL A 33 14.01 15.04 6.50
N ALA A 34 14.19 13.91 7.17
CA ALA A 34 15.23 12.93 6.84
C ALA A 34 14.67 11.51 6.94
N VAL A 35 15.31 10.57 6.24
CA VAL A 35 14.90 9.17 6.22
C VAL A 35 16.04 8.26 6.64
N VAL A 36 15.75 7.28 7.50
CA VAL A 36 16.63 6.14 7.81
C VAL A 36 15.98 4.88 7.27
N CYS A 37 16.72 4.11 6.47
CA CYS A 37 16.23 2.85 5.91
C CYS A 37 17.37 1.84 5.75
N PHE A 38 17.05 0.61 5.36
CA PHE A 38 18.08 -0.35 4.94
C PHE A 38 18.58 -0.03 3.53
N ASN A 39 19.86 -0.38 3.29
CA ASN A 39 20.42 -0.47 1.96
C ASN A 39 20.16 -1.85 1.35
N GLU A 40 20.12 -1.96 0.04
CA GLU A 40 20.11 -3.25 -0.67
C GLU A 40 21.43 -4.01 -0.52
N GLY A 41 22.54 -3.28 -0.33
CA GLY A 41 23.87 -3.83 -0.11
C GLY A 41 24.29 -3.90 1.36
N HIS A 42 25.52 -4.36 1.58
CA HIS A 42 26.10 -4.52 2.92
C HIS A 42 26.73 -3.24 3.48
N LEU A 43 26.92 -2.21 2.66
CA LEU A 43 27.57 -0.96 3.05
C LEU A 43 26.56 0.11 3.43
N ASN A 44 26.91 0.92 4.43
CA ASN A 44 26.14 2.12 4.76
C ASN A 44 26.42 3.19 3.69
N SER A 45 25.39 3.96 3.37
CA SER A 45 25.51 5.12 2.48
C SER A 45 24.61 6.26 2.96
N VAL A 46 24.99 7.48 2.59
CA VAL A 46 24.16 8.68 2.80
C VAL A 46 24.04 9.35 1.45
N GLY A 47 22.84 9.71 1.08
CA GLY A 47 22.55 10.38 -0.18
C GLY A 47 21.39 11.36 -0.04
N ASP A 48 21.05 11.98 -1.14
CA ASP A 48 19.90 12.85 -1.28
C ASP A 48 18.93 12.23 -2.28
N VAL A 49 17.63 12.35 -2.02
CA VAL A 49 16.54 11.97 -2.92
C VAL A 49 15.55 13.13 -2.90
N ASP A 50 15.46 13.87 -3.99
CA ASP A 50 14.54 14.98 -4.17
C ASP A 50 14.63 16.04 -3.03
N GLY A 51 15.87 16.31 -2.53
CA GLY A 51 16.12 17.23 -1.42
C GLY A 51 15.99 16.61 -0.02
N ILE A 52 15.59 15.35 0.07
CA ILE A 52 15.45 14.61 1.34
C ILE A 52 16.73 13.83 1.64
N LYS A 53 17.33 14.08 2.81
CA LYS A 53 18.53 13.35 3.24
C LYS A 53 18.20 11.92 3.67
N VAL A 54 18.80 10.94 3.01
CA VAL A 54 18.53 9.52 3.23
C VAL A 54 19.76 8.80 3.75
N TYR A 55 19.65 8.21 4.94
CA TYR A 55 20.67 7.37 5.57
C TYR A 55 20.32 5.90 5.32
N ARG A 56 21.04 5.25 4.41
CA ARG A 56 20.85 3.82 4.09
C ARG A 56 21.85 2.98 4.87
N ILE A 57 21.35 2.03 5.64
CA ILE A 57 22.15 1.18 6.52
C ILE A 57 22.29 -0.20 5.89
N GLY A 58 23.55 -0.64 5.70
CA GLY A 58 23.87 -1.93 5.10
C GLY A 58 23.31 -3.09 5.91
N ALA A 59 22.70 -4.06 5.23
CA ALA A 59 22.19 -5.28 5.83
C ALA A 59 23.28 -6.37 5.84
N LEU A 60 23.51 -7.00 7.00
CA LEU A 60 24.41 -8.16 7.11
C LEU A 60 23.73 -9.42 6.54
N VAL A 61 22.46 -9.62 6.90
CA VAL A 61 21.67 -10.79 6.52
C VAL A 61 20.19 -10.42 6.49
N THR A 62 19.41 -11.16 5.69
CA THR A 62 17.95 -11.04 5.68
C THR A 62 17.32 -12.36 6.13
N VAL A 63 16.61 -12.33 7.26
CA VAL A 63 15.91 -13.48 7.84
C VAL A 63 14.40 -13.24 7.82
N ALA A 64 13.63 -14.15 7.26
CA ALA A 64 12.17 -14.04 7.17
C ALA A 64 11.69 -12.67 6.61
N ARG A 65 12.40 -12.16 5.60
CA ARG A 65 12.21 -10.83 4.99
C ARG A 65 12.56 -9.64 5.89
N GLN A 66 13.15 -9.85 7.05
CA GLN A 66 13.66 -8.80 7.91
C GLN A 66 15.16 -8.66 7.69
N ALA A 67 15.61 -7.50 7.27
CA ALA A 67 17.03 -7.14 7.22
C ALA A 67 17.57 -6.91 8.64
N ILE A 68 18.77 -7.38 8.91
CA ILE A 68 19.48 -7.25 10.20
C ILE A 68 20.84 -6.60 9.92
N SER A 69 21.25 -5.65 10.76
CA SER A 69 22.50 -4.92 10.62
C SER A 69 23.17 -4.72 11.98
N LEU A 70 24.48 -4.95 12.04
CA LEU A 70 25.27 -4.69 13.25
C LEU A 70 25.51 -3.21 13.48
N THR A 71 25.52 -2.40 12.41
CA THR A 71 25.79 -0.95 12.49
C THR A 71 24.52 -0.12 12.71
N TYR A 72 23.31 -0.74 12.68
CA TYR A 72 22.05 -0.02 12.73
C TYR A 72 21.94 0.88 13.96
N ILE A 73 22.28 0.35 15.16
CA ILE A 73 22.17 1.10 16.42
C ILE A 73 23.12 2.30 16.46
N THR A 74 24.36 2.13 15.99
CA THR A 74 25.36 3.19 16.00
C THR A 74 25.02 4.30 15.01
N VAL A 75 24.58 3.93 13.80
CA VAL A 75 24.16 4.88 12.78
C VAL A 75 22.90 5.61 13.23
N LEU A 76 21.87 4.90 13.72
CA LEU A 76 20.64 5.51 14.19
C LEU A 76 20.90 6.52 15.34
N ARG A 77 21.72 6.16 16.34
CA ARG A 77 22.13 7.08 17.41
C ARG A 77 22.82 8.34 16.87
N LYS A 78 23.73 8.17 15.91
CA LYS A 78 24.42 9.29 15.26
C LYS A 78 23.42 10.20 14.54
N VAL A 79 22.52 9.63 13.75
CA VAL A 79 21.48 10.38 13.02
C VAL A 79 20.58 11.14 14.00
N ILE A 80 20.05 10.51 15.03
CA ILE A 80 19.19 11.17 16.04
C ILE A 80 19.94 12.33 16.71
N LYS A 81 21.21 12.12 17.07
CA LYS A 81 22.04 13.17 17.71
C LYS A 81 22.32 14.37 16.78
N GLN A 82 22.55 14.10 15.49
CA GLN A 82 22.89 15.13 14.50
C GLN A 82 21.65 15.86 13.99
N PHE A 83 20.61 15.12 13.62
CA PHE A 83 19.37 15.66 13.07
C PHE A 83 18.49 16.30 14.14
N LYS A 84 18.56 15.82 15.40
CA LYS A 84 17.75 16.26 16.56
C LYS A 84 16.27 16.33 16.20
N PRO A 85 15.63 15.21 15.83
CA PRO A 85 14.24 15.19 15.42
C PRO A 85 13.31 15.64 16.57
N ASP A 86 12.26 16.38 16.23
CA ASP A 86 11.14 16.66 17.12
C ASP A 86 10.19 15.46 17.13
N ILE A 87 10.01 14.84 15.93
CA ILE A 87 9.16 13.67 15.73
C ILE A 87 9.97 12.57 15.03
N ILE A 88 9.83 11.34 15.51
CA ILE A 88 10.21 10.13 14.77
C ILE A 88 8.95 9.45 14.27
N GLN A 89 8.80 9.29 12.96
CA GLN A 89 7.73 8.54 12.33
C GLN A 89 8.25 7.17 11.89
N PHE A 90 7.82 6.14 12.62
CA PHE A 90 8.27 4.77 12.42
C PHE A 90 7.27 3.96 11.60
N HIS A 91 7.69 3.43 10.44
CA HIS A 91 6.85 2.63 9.56
C HIS A 91 6.87 1.15 9.98
N TRP A 92 5.80 0.69 10.61
CA TRP A 92 5.60 -0.71 10.99
C TRP A 92 5.01 -1.51 9.80
N ALA A 93 5.41 -2.78 9.47
CA ALA A 93 6.06 -3.76 10.37
C ALA A 93 7.55 -3.90 10.02
N ASN A 94 8.40 -3.44 10.92
CA ASN A 94 9.85 -3.51 10.80
C ASN A 94 10.46 -3.83 12.20
N PRO A 95 10.35 -5.10 12.67
CA PRO A 95 10.65 -5.46 14.06
C PRO A 95 12.08 -5.21 14.52
N PHE A 96 13.09 -5.45 13.67
CA PHE A 96 14.48 -5.23 14.06
C PHE A 96 14.79 -3.76 14.31
N PRO A 97 14.51 -2.81 13.41
CA PRO A 97 14.64 -1.38 13.68
C PRO A 97 13.83 -0.91 14.89
N ALA A 98 12.65 -1.49 15.15
CA ALA A 98 11.87 -1.19 16.35
C ALA A 98 12.61 -1.57 17.62
N ALA A 99 13.21 -2.77 17.67
CA ALA A 99 14.01 -3.22 18.81
C ALA A 99 15.24 -2.33 19.04
N VAL A 100 15.83 -1.81 17.97
CA VAL A 100 16.98 -0.89 18.04
C VAL A 100 16.57 0.53 18.42
N LEU A 101 15.42 1.03 17.94
CA LEU A 101 14.92 2.37 18.23
C LEU A 101 14.57 2.54 19.70
N LEU A 102 13.89 1.58 20.30
CA LEU A 102 13.39 1.65 21.68
C LEU A 102 14.43 2.07 22.73
N PRO A 103 15.67 1.53 22.75
CA PRO A 103 16.68 1.94 23.72
C PRO A 103 17.42 3.25 23.36
N VAL A 104 17.20 3.82 22.18
CA VAL A 104 17.96 5.00 21.71
C VAL A 104 17.11 6.23 21.50
N ILE A 105 15.78 6.09 21.41
CA ILE A 105 14.88 7.24 21.25
C ILE A 105 14.90 8.12 22.49
N PRO A 106 15.17 9.43 22.36
CA PRO A 106 15.13 10.34 23.50
C PRO A 106 13.69 10.50 24.05
N LYS A 107 13.57 10.75 25.35
CA LYS A 107 12.26 10.87 26.01
C LYS A 107 11.43 12.05 25.49
N ASN A 108 12.09 13.14 25.12
CA ASN A 108 11.46 14.36 24.61
C ASN A 108 11.07 14.28 23.13
N VAL A 109 11.50 13.27 22.39
CA VAL A 109 11.15 13.07 20.97
C VAL A 109 9.81 12.36 20.89
N LYS A 110 8.87 12.92 20.14
CA LYS A 110 7.56 12.28 19.90
C LYS A 110 7.70 11.12 18.95
N LEU A 111 6.95 10.04 19.20
CA LEU A 111 6.98 8.84 18.37
C LEU A 111 5.61 8.58 17.75
N ILE A 112 5.53 8.68 16.43
CA ILE A 112 4.39 8.24 15.64
C ILE A 112 4.72 6.85 15.07
N ILE A 113 3.80 5.90 15.23
CA ILE A 113 3.89 4.62 14.52
C ILE A 113 2.92 4.67 13.35
N HIS A 114 3.42 4.64 12.13
CA HIS A 114 2.60 4.44 10.95
C HIS A 114 2.40 2.94 10.74
N TRP A 115 1.21 2.46 11.08
CA TRP A 115 0.88 1.04 11.17
C TRP A 115 0.31 0.54 9.83
N HIS A 116 1.17 0.00 8.98
CA HIS A 116 0.78 -0.45 7.64
C HIS A 116 0.13 -1.83 7.61
N MET A 117 0.52 -2.73 8.52
CA MET A 117 -0.04 -4.10 8.59
C MET A 117 0.25 -4.81 9.91
N ASP A 118 -0.60 -5.77 10.22
CA ASP A 118 -0.38 -6.74 11.28
C ASP A 118 0.59 -7.86 10.81
N ILE A 119 1.38 -8.42 11.73
CA ILE A 119 2.21 -9.60 11.45
C ILE A 119 1.37 -10.86 11.65
N ILE A 120 0.83 -11.42 10.56
CA ILE A 120 -0.14 -12.53 10.63
C ILE A 120 0.50 -13.89 10.34
N LYS A 121 1.39 -13.99 9.35
CA LYS A 121 1.85 -15.29 8.79
C LYS A 121 2.92 -16.01 9.61
N GLN A 122 3.71 -15.31 10.38
CA GLN A 122 4.90 -15.85 11.04
C GLN A 122 4.64 -16.21 12.52
N ARG A 123 3.60 -16.98 12.82
CA ARG A 123 3.15 -17.27 14.19
C ARG A 123 4.26 -17.70 15.15
N LYS A 124 5.22 -18.54 14.71
CA LYS A 124 6.34 -18.99 15.55
C LYS A 124 7.31 -17.85 15.87
N ILE A 125 7.65 -17.02 14.89
CA ILE A 125 8.57 -15.88 15.04
C ILE A 125 7.84 -14.72 15.74
N TYR A 126 6.56 -14.53 15.49
CA TYR A 126 5.75 -13.46 16.08
C TYR A 126 5.76 -13.48 17.60
N ARG A 127 5.87 -14.67 18.21
CA ARG A 127 6.02 -14.79 19.68
C ARG A 127 7.19 -13.97 20.24
N PHE A 128 8.28 -13.87 19.48
CA PHE A 128 9.46 -13.09 19.85
C PHE A 128 9.32 -11.60 19.44
N VAL A 129 8.53 -11.30 18.43
CA VAL A 129 8.27 -9.92 17.97
C VAL A 129 7.23 -9.23 18.83
N LYS A 130 6.22 -9.94 19.31
CA LYS A 130 5.10 -9.40 20.11
C LYS A 130 5.53 -8.55 21.33
N PRO A 131 6.56 -8.91 22.12
CA PRO A 131 7.05 -8.05 23.20
C PRO A 131 7.64 -6.72 22.71
N ILE A 132 8.33 -6.72 21.56
CA ILE A 132 8.89 -5.52 20.93
C ILE A 132 7.76 -4.63 20.43
N GLU A 133 6.81 -5.19 19.69
CA GLU A 133 5.60 -4.52 19.21
C GLU A 133 4.84 -3.84 20.35
N ARG A 134 4.57 -4.57 21.43
CA ARG A 134 3.87 -4.02 22.61
C ARG A 134 4.64 -2.89 23.30
N ARG A 135 5.98 -2.99 23.40
CA ARG A 135 6.82 -1.92 23.96
C ARG A 135 6.83 -0.69 23.05
N LEU A 136 6.88 -0.91 21.73
CA LEU A 136 6.82 0.14 20.73
C LEU A 136 5.48 0.90 20.83
N LEU A 137 4.35 0.18 20.84
CA LEU A 137 3.01 0.75 21.00
C LEU A 137 2.84 1.50 22.33
N LYS A 138 3.40 0.98 23.43
CA LYS A 138 3.41 1.67 24.73
C LYS A 138 4.18 2.99 24.68
N ARG A 139 5.35 3.01 23.97
CA ARG A 139 6.21 4.20 23.84
C ARG A 139 5.62 5.23 22.89
N ALA A 140 4.82 4.80 21.92
CA ALA A 140 4.21 5.67 20.93
C ALA A 140 3.37 6.77 21.59
N ASP A 141 3.53 7.99 21.11
CA ASP A 141 2.64 9.10 21.44
C ASP A 141 1.38 9.02 20.57
N MET A 142 1.50 8.52 19.33
CA MET A 142 0.40 8.32 18.38
C MET A 142 0.64 7.11 17.49
N VAL A 143 -0.45 6.48 17.04
CA VAL A 143 -0.45 5.41 16.03
C VAL A 143 -1.34 5.83 14.88
N VAL A 144 -0.82 5.81 13.66
CA VAL A 144 -1.57 6.12 12.44
C VAL A 144 -1.92 4.84 11.73
N VAL A 145 -3.18 4.68 11.34
CA VAL A 145 -3.71 3.56 10.54
C VAL A 145 -4.39 4.06 9.28
N THR A 146 -4.53 3.19 8.29
CA THR A 146 -4.99 3.58 6.95
C THR A 146 -6.51 3.64 6.79
N SER A 147 -7.28 3.04 7.71
CA SER A 147 -8.75 3.03 7.65
C SER A 147 -9.38 2.76 9.02
N PRO A 148 -10.66 3.16 9.24
CA PRO A 148 -11.43 2.81 10.43
C PRO A 148 -11.57 1.31 10.61
N GLN A 149 -11.86 0.57 9.51
CA GLN A 149 -12.01 -0.88 9.55
C GLN A 149 -10.72 -1.58 9.97
N TYR A 150 -9.56 -1.03 9.55
CA TYR A 150 -8.27 -1.57 9.99
C TYR A 150 -8.00 -1.30 11.46
N GLN A 151 -8.37 -0.11 11.96
CA GLN A 151 -8.31 0.22 13.39
C GLN A 151 -9.12 -0.79 14.23
N GLU A 152 -10.33 -1.08 13.82
CA GLU A 152 -11.22 -2.02 14.52
C GLU A 152 -10.72 -3.46 14.41
N GLY A 153 -10.24 -3.86 13.24
CA GLY A 153 -9.81 -5.23 12.95
C GLY A 153 -8.42 -5.60 13.46
N SER A 154 -7.59 -4.64 13.89
CA SER A 154 -6.23 -4.90 14.37
C SER A 154 -6.19 -5.24 15.86
N VAL A 155 -6.02 -6.52 16.18
CA VAL A 155 -5.93 -7.01 17.56
C VAL A 155 -4.79 -6.36 18.36
N PRO A 156 -3.57 -6.15 17.83
CA PRO A 156 -2.50 -5.48 18.56
C PRO A 156 -2.84 -4.05 18.98
N LEU A 157 -3.69 -3.35 18.24
CA LEU A 157 -4.04 -1.95 18.49
C LEU A 157 -5.17 -1.77 19.50
N GLN A 158 -5.95 -2.82 19.81
CA GLN A 158 -7.08 -2.72 20.74
C GLN A 158 -6.76 -2.08 22.12
N PRO A 159 -5.61 -2.41 22.75
CA PRO A 159 -5.25 -1.80 24.05
C PRO A 159 -4.77 -0.34 23.95
N PHE A 160 -4.66 0.23 22.73
CA PHE A 160 -4.07 1.55 22.47
C PHE A 160 -4.97 2.42 21.59
N ARG A 161 -6.28 2.15 21.56
CA ARG A 161 -7.26 2.83 20.68
C ARG A 161 -7.28 4.35 20.86
N ASP A 162 -7.05 4.82 22.07
CA ASP A 162 -6.95 6.23 22.43
C ASP A 162 -5.87 6.99 21.64
N LYS A 163 -4.79 6.29 21.31
CA LYS A 163 -3.66 6.84 20.54
C LYS A 163 -3.82 6.69 19.02
N VAL A 164 -4.84 5.98 18.55
CA VAL A 164 -4.98 5.69 17.11
C VAL A 164 -5.68 6.84 16.41
N ARG A 165 -5.10 7.25 15.27
CA ARG A 165 -5.69 8.20 14.31
C ARG A 165 -5.76 7.54 12.94
N VAL A 166 -6.81 7.83 12.21
CA VAL A 166 -6.99 7.33 10.85
C VAL A 166 -6.47 8.37 9.88
N VAL A 167 -5.44 8.00 9.13
CA VAL A 167 -4.92 8.80 8.02
C VAL A 167 -4.91 7.90 6.78
N PRO A 168 -5.81 8.10 5.82
CA PRO A 168 -5.87 7.33 4.60
C PRO A 168 -4.55 7.41 3.84
N ASN A 169 -4.15 6.34 3.18
CA ASN A 169 -3.06 6.46 2.21
C ASN A 169 -3.51 7.30 1.02
N GLY A 170 -2.61 8.13 0.50
CA GLY A 170 -2.83 8.91 -0.71
C GLY A 170 -2.20 8.28 -1.93
N ILE A 171 -2.86 8.38 -3.08
CA ILE A 171 -2.26 8.11 -4.39
C ILE A 171 -1.65 9.39 -4.97
N ASP A 172 -0.62 9.25 -5.79
CA ASP A 172 -0.05 10.35 -6.56
C ASP A 172 -0.82 10.48 -7.89
N GLU A 173 -1.82 11.36 -7.88
CA GLU A 173 -2.64 11.67 -9.04
C GLU A 173 -1.84 12.27 -10.21
N SER A 174 -0.70 12.89 -9.93
CA SER A 174 0.15 13.48 -10.97
C SER A 174 0.77 12.42 -11.89
N SER A 175 0.97 11.21 -11.39
CA SER A 175 1.47 10.05 -12.14
C SER A 175 0.38 9.36 -12.96
N LEU A 176 -0.90 9.64 -12.67
CA LEU A 176 -2.08 9.00 -13.28
C LEU A 176 -2.80 9.91 -14.30
N LYS A 177 -2.07 10.78 -14.96
CA LYS A 177 -2.64 11.68 -15.99
C LYS A 177 -3.35 10.88 -17.08
N LEU A 178 -4.51 11.41 -17.50
CA LEU A 178 -5.30 10.82 -18.58
C LEU A 178 -4.46 10.71 -19.88
N PRO A 179 -4.24 9.47 -20.37
CA PRO A 179 -3.51 9.28 -21.62
C PRO A 179 -4.32 9.77 -22.82
N SER A 180 -3.66 10.04 -23.95
CA SER A 180 -4.38 10.36 -25.18
C SER A 180 -5.23 9.16 -25.64
N ALA A 181 -6.32 9.44 -26.35
CA ALA A 181 -7.19 8.40 -26.93
C ALA A 181 -6.39 7.37 -27.75
N LYS A 182 -5.38 7.85 -28.52
CA LYS A 182 -4.49 6.98 -29.32
C LYS A 182 -3.67 6.01 -28.45
N GLN A 183 -3.25 6.44 -27.24
CA GLN A 183 -2.50 5.58 -26.31
C GLN A 183 -3.40 4.51 -25.69
N ILE A 184 -4.63 4.89 -25.30
CA ILE A 184 -5.65 3.96 -24.80
C ILE A 184 -6.02 2.94 -25.88
N ASP A 185 -6.29 3.41 -27.12
CA ASP A 185 -6.63 2.55 -28.25
C ASP A 185 -5.50 1.56 -28.59
N LYS A 186 -4.24 1.98 -28.43
CA LYS A 186 -3.10 1.07 -28.63
C LYS A 186 -3.14 -0.11 -27.65
N ILE A 187 -3.53 0.12 -26.40
CA ILE A 187 -3.71 -0.96 -25.42
C ILE A 187 -4.89 -1.85 -25.83
N LYS A 188 -6.06 -1.26 -26.15
CA LYS A 188 -7.25 -2.03 -26.55
C LYS A 188 -6.99 -2.88 -27.82
N LYS A 189 -6.31 -2.34 -28.82
CA LYS A 189 -5.93 -3.06 -30.07
C LYS A 189 -5.02 -4.27 -29.79
N LYS A 190 -4.14 -4.22 -28.78
CA LYS A 190 -3.31 -5.37 -28.38
C LYS A 190 -4.16 -6.60 -28.03
N TYR A 191 -5.36 -6.36 -27.53
CA TYR A 191 -6.32 -7.40 -27.14
C TYR A 191 -7.52 -7.48 -28.11
N ARG A 192 -7.32 -7.08 -29.39
CA ARG A 192 -8.32 -7.16 -30.48
C ARG A 192 -9.62 -6.40 -30.14
N GLY A 193 -9.55 -5.32 -29.35
CA GLY A 193 -10.70 -4.51 -28.96
C GLY A 193 -11.60 -5.15 -27.87
N LYS A 194 -11.24 -6.31 -27.32
CA LYS A 194 -11.99 -6.94 -26.24
C LYS A 194 -11.98 -6.10 -24.97
N LYS A 195 -13.03 -6.22 -24.17
CA LYS A 195 -13.10 -5.63 -22.82
C LYS A 195 -11.99 -6.21 -21.95
N ILE A 196 -11.34 -5.37 -21.12
CA ILE A 196 -10.17 -5.74 -20.32
C ILE A 196 -10.56 -5.80 -18.86
N VAL A 197 -10.38 -6.95 -18.23
CA VAL A 197 -10.36 -7.12 -16.78
C VAL A 197 -8.90 -7.01 -16.34
N PHE A 198 -8.56 -5.97 -15.57
CA PHE A 198 -7.17 -5.65 -15.23
C PHE A 198 -6.89 -5.91 -13.76
N PHE A 199 -5.72 -6.46 -13.48
CA PHE A 199 -5.13 -6.58 -12.15
C PHE A 199 -3.69 -6.07 -12.19
N VAL A 200 -3.26 -5.38 -11.14
CA VAL A 200 -1.84 -5.11 -10.89
C VAL A 200 -1.49 -5.30 -9.42
N GLY A 201 -0.34 -5.91 -9.19
CA GLY A 201 0.17 -6.10 -7.85
C GLY A 201 1.25 -7.17 -7.75
N ARG A 202 1.80 -7.33 -6.54
CA ARG A 202 2.78 -8.37 -6.29
C ARG A 202 2.12 -9.75 -6.29
N HIS A 203 2.66 -10.72 -7.00
CA HIS A 203 2.13 -12.09 -7.08
C HIS A 203 2.49 -12.88 -5.81
N ILE A 204 1.64 -12.74 -4.79
CA ILE A 204 1.77 -13.39 -3.46
C ILE A 204 0.39 -13.86 -2.99
N LEU A 205 0.38 -14.82 -2.08
CA LEU A 205 -0.83 -15.56 -1.69
C LEU A 205 -2.04 -14.68 -1.31
N TYR A 206 -1.84 -13.61 -0.53
CA TYR A 206 -2.98 -12.84 -0.06
C TYR A 206 -3.60 -11.94 -1.14
N LYS A 207 -2.94 -11.76 -2.29
CA LYS A 207 -3.49 -11.05 -3.44
C LYS A 207 -4.50 -11.88 -4.23
N GLY A 208 -4.61 -13.19 -3.95
CA GLY A 208 -5.69 -14.05 -4.45
C GLY A 208 -5.75 -14.22 -5.96
N LEU A 209 -4.60 -14.20 -6.64
CA LEU A 209 -4.56 -14.35 -8.11
C LEU A 209 -5.05 -15.71 -8.60
N ASP A 210 -4.95 -16.73 -7.77
CA ASP A 210 -5.56 -18.04 -7.98
C ASP A 210 -7.09 -17.95 -8.12
N TYR A 211 -7.74 -17.14 -7.27
CA TYR A 211 -9.18 -16.86 -7.38
C TYR A 211 -9.53 -16.10 -8.65
N LEU A 212 -8.67 -15.16 -9.10
CA LEU A 212 -8.90 -14.42 -10.34
C LEU A 212 -8.82 -15.34 -11.57
N ILE A 213 -7.84 -16.25 -11.60
CA ILE A 213 -7.69 -17.23 -12.69
C ILE A 213 -8.89 -18.22 -12.69
N GLU A 214 -9.38 -18.60 -11.53
CA GLU A 214 -10.58 -19.43 -11.44
C GLU A 214 -11.86 -18.66 -11.84
N ALA A 215 -11.97 -17.38 -11.50
CA ALA A 215 -13.08 -16.52 -11.91
C ALA A 215 -13.12 -16.33 -13.43
N GLU A 216 -11.93 -16.22 -14.07
CA GLU A 216 -11.86 -16.16 -15.53
C GLU A 216 -12.55 -17.32 -16.22
N LYS A 217 -12.42 -18.55 -15.70
CA LYS A 217 -13.05 -19.74 -16.28
C LYS A 217 -14.60 -19.69 -16.18
N ARG A 218 -15.14 -18.94 -15.23
CA ARG A 218 -16.57 -18.78 -14.95
C ARG A 218 -17.18 -17.55 -15.63
N THR A 219 -16.35 -16.57 -15.96
CA THR A 219 -16.77 -15.34 -16.66
C THR A 219 -17.28 -15.66 -18.07
N LYS A 220 -18.51 -15.27 -18.36
CA LYS A 220 -19.25 -15.56 -19.61
C LYS A 220 -18.99 -14.52 -20.69
N SER A 221 -18.68 -13.29 -20.31
CA SER A 221 -18.40 -12.17 -21.22
C SER A 221 -17.18 -12.41 -22.09
N ASP A 222 -17.22 -11.93 -23.32
CA ASP A 222 -16.06 -11.94 -24.22
C ASP A 222 -15.07 -10.84 -23.81
N CYS A 223 -14.16 -11.19 -22.93
CA CYS A 223 -13.16 -10.30 -22.36
C CYS A 223 -11.79 -10.98 -22.26
N VAL A 224 -10.78 -10.20 -21.90
CA VAL A 224 -9.44 -10.67 -21.56
C VAL A 224 -9.08 -10.27 -20.14
N PHE A 225 -8.29 -11.10 -19.47
CA PHE A 225 -7.75 -10.85 -18.17
C PHE A 225 -6.27 -10.48 -18.29
N VAL A 226 -5.90 -9.28 -17.89
CA VAL A 226 -4.53 -8.78 -17.95
C VAL A 226 -3.98 -8.65 -16.55
N ILE A 227 -2.95 -9.44 -16.25
CA ILE A 227 -2.33 -9.55 -14.93
C ILE A 227 -0.94 -8.93 -15.00
N ALA A 228 -0.78 -7.77 -14.37
CA ALA A 228 0.47 -7.04 -14.26
C ALA A 228 1.13 -7.24 -12.90
N GLY A 229 2.44 -7.07 -12.87
CA GLY A 229 3.26 -7.25 -11.68
C GLY A 229 4.11 -8.50 -11.73
N ASP A 230 4.68 -8.84 -10.58
CA ASP A 230 5.61 -9.96 -10.42
C ASP A 230 5.67 -10.40 -8.95
N GLY A 231 6.16 -11.60 -8.69
CA GLY A 231 6.34 -12.10 -7.33
C GLY A 231 6.67 -13.59 -7.27
N PRO A 232 6.83 -14.13 -6.05
CA PRO A 232 7.21 -15.52 -5.85
C PRO A 232 6.26 -16.56 -6.45
N LEU A 233 5.01 -16.16 -6.72
CA LEU A 233 4.00 -17.08 -7.29
C LEU A 233 3.84 -16.94 -8.81
N THR A 234 4.55 -16.02 -9.46
CA THR A 234 4.36 -15.73 -10.90
C THR A 234 4.46 -16.97 -11.76
N GLN A 235 5.53 -17.74 -11.61
CA GLN A 235 5.75 -18.94 -12.41
C GLN A 235 4.68 -20.00 -12.15
N GLN A 236 4.35 -20.27 -10.89
CA GLN A 236 3.30 -21.22 -10.52
C GLN A 236 1.93 -20.84 -11.11
N LEU A 237 1.58 -19.54 -11.07
CA LEU A 237 0.33 -19.04 -11.64
C LEU A 237 0.29 -19.17 -13.16
N MET A 238 1.40 -18.88 -13.84
CA MET A 238 1.53 -19.05 -15.28
C MET A 238 1.42 -20.54 -15.67
N ASP A 239 2.08 -21.43 -14.98
CA ASP A 239 2.07 -22.88 -15.26
C ASP A 239 0.67 -23.50 -15.02
N SER A 240 -0.08 -22.97 -14.04
CA SER A 240 -1.44 -23.43 -13.75
C SER A 240 -2.51 -22.84 -14.68
N CYS A 241 -2.19 -21.75 -15.41
CA CYS A 241 -3.12 -21.04 -16.26
C CYS A 241 -2.99 -21.47 -17.72
N GLN A 242 -3.96 -22.25 -18.22
CA GLN A 242 -4.00 -22.71 -19.62
C GLN A 242 -4.90 -21.84 -20.51
N SER A 243 -5.53 -20.81 -19.96
CA SER A 243 -6.47 -19.96 -20.69
C SER A 243 -5.76 -19.03 -21.68
N LYS A 244 -6.30 -18.97 -22.90
CA LYS A 244 -5.86 -18.02 -23.93
C LYS A 244 -6.39 -16.60 -23.71
N ARG A 245 -7.26 -16.39 -22.72
CA ARG A 245 -7.81 -15.07 -22.36
C ARG A 245 -7.00 -14.38 -21.24
N VAL A 246 -6.06 -15.09 -20.60
CA VAL A 246 -5.23 -14.54 -19.51
C VAL A 246 -3.85 -14.16 -20.04
N TYR A 247 -3.45 -12.92 -19.78
CA TYR A 247 -2.19 -12.35 -20.21
C TYR A 247 -1.38 -11.86 -19.02
N PHE A 248 -0.26 -12.50 -18.73
CA PHE A 248 0.73 -12.02 -17.77
C PHE A 248 1.66 -11.04 -18.48
N VAL A 249 1.64 -9.78 -18.07
CA VAL A 249 2.38 -8.70 -18.76
C VAL A 249 3.63 -8.23 -18.01
N GLY A 250 3.93 -8.85 -16.86
CA GLY A 250 5.08 -8.49 -16.04
C GLY A 250 4.92 -7.13 -15.38
N ARG A 251 6.03 -6.56 -14.91
CA ARG A 251 6.03 -5.20 -14.32
C ARG A 251 5.82 -4.16 -15.40
N LEU A 252 5.00 -3.18 -15.10
CA LEU A 252 4.74 -2.03 -15.95
C LEU A 252 5.46 -0.80 -15.42
N SER A 253 5.90 0.11 -16.29
CA SER A 253 6.29 1.46 -15.88
C SER A 253 5.05 2.26 -15.48
N ASP A 254 5.23 3.34 -14.70
CA ASP A 254 4.12 4.17 -14.23
C ASP A 254 3.28 4.71 -15.38
N GLU A 255 3.93 5.14 -16.49
CA GLU A 255 3.25 5.57 -17.71
C GLU A 255 2.38 4.46 -18.33
N MET A 256 2.92 3.23 -18.40
CA MET A 256 2.17 2.09 -18.93
C MET A 256 1.05 1.67 -17.98
N LEU A 257 1.27 1.74 -16.68
CA LEU A 257 0.28 1.42 -15.66
C LEU A 257 -0.95 2.35 -15.79
N GLY A 258 -0.74 3.66 -15.90
CA GLY A 258 -1.81 4.62 -16.15
C GLY A 258 -2.60 4.29 -17.42
N ARG A 259 -1.92 3.94 -18.53
CA ARG A 259 -2.59 3.54 -19.78
C ARG A 259 -3.46 2.29 -19.60
N TYR A 260 -3.00 1.30 -18.82
CA TYR A 260 -3.79 0.09 -18.56
C TYR A 260 -4.99 0.37 -17.66
N TYR A 261 -4.86 1.22 -16.63
CA TYR A 261 -6.00 1.62 -15.83
C TYR A 261 -7.09 2.25 -16.70
N TYR A 262 -6.77 3.27 -17.49
CA TYR A 262 -7.76 3.93 -18.37
C TYR A 262 -8.27 3.06 -19.52
N ALA A 263 -7.55 2.02 -19.93
CA ALA A 263 -8.01 1.09 -20.96
C ALA A 263 -8.87 -0.05 -20.40
N ALA A 264 -8.80 -0.31 -19.10
CA ALA A 264 -9.53 -1.39 -18.46
C ALA A 264 -11.03 -1.09 -18.39
N SER A 265 -11.85 -2.13 -18.52
CA SER A 265 -13.30 -2.08 -18.33
C SER A 265 -13.69 -2.39 -16.89
N VAL A 266 -12.89 -3.21 -16.21
CA VAL A 266 -13.06 -3.61 -14.80
C VAL A 266 -11.70 -3.77 -14.17
N PHE A 267 -11.52 -3.26 -12.96
CA PHE A 267 -10.37 -3.55 -12.12
C PHE A 267 -10.70 -4.68 -11.16
N ALA A 268 -10.09 -5.84 -11.36
CA ALA A 268 -10.29 -7.00 -10.49
C ALA A 268 -9.27 -6.98 -9.33
N PHE A 269 -9.75 -6.90 -8.08
CA PHE A 269 -8.88 -6.83 -6.91
C PHE A 269 -9.19 -7.97 -5.91
N PRO A 270 -8.75 -9.20 -6.23
CA PRO A 270 -9.15 -10.42 -5.51
C PRO A 270 -8.38 -10.66 -4.21
N SER A 271 -7.87 -9.63 -3.53
CA SER A 271 -7.19 -9.77 -2.24
C SER A 271 -8.12 -10.41 -1.21
N ILE A 272 -7.57 -11.36 -0.39
CA ILE A 272 -8.36 -12.25 0.48
C ILE A 272 -8.10 -12.09 1.97
N THR A 273 -7.16 -11.25 2.38
CA THR A 273 -6.85 -11.06 3.81
C THR A 273 -6.55 -9.60 4.12
N LYS A 274 -6.73 -9.21 5.39
CA LYS A 274 -6.42 -7.87 5.89
C LYS A 274 -4.94 -7.46 5.84
N ASN A 275 -4.05 -8.31 5.32
CA ASN A 275 -2.70 -7.89 4.92
C ASN A 275 -2.75 -6.86 3.78
N GLU A 276 -3.87 -6.82 3.05
CA GLU A 276 -4.23 -5.70 2.20
C GLU A 276 -4.88 -4.63 3.07
N ALA A 277 -4.08 -3.75 3.64
CA ALA A 277 -4.57 -2.79 4.62
C ALA A 277 -5.38 -1.63 3.98
N PHE A 278 -5.13 -1.31 2.72
CA PHE A 278 -5.77 -0.20 2.02
C PHE A 278 -6.14 -0.52 0.56
N GLY A 279 -5.15 -0.94 -0.24
CA GLY A 279 -5.33 -1.19 -1.66
C GLY A 279 -4.94 0.01 -2.54
N MET A 280 -3.66 0.41 -2.53
CA MET A 280 -3.17 1.52 -3.35
C MET A 280 -3.56 1.37 -4.83
N ALA A 281 -3.28 0.20 -5.43
CA ALA A 281 -3.63 -0.07 -6.82
C ALA A 281 -5.16 -0.04 -7.10
N LEU A 282 -5.97 -0.34 -6.08
CA LEU A 282 -7.43 -0.19 -6.16
C LEU A 282 -7.80 1.29 -6.25
N ALA A 283 -7.27 2.13 -5.37
CA ALA A 283 -7.51 3.57 -5.39
C ALA A 283 -7.01 4.20 -6.72
N GLU A 284 -5.84 3.79 -7.21
CA GLU A 284 -5.31 4.24 -8.50
C GLU A 284 -6.24 3.89 -9.67
N ALA A 285 -6.75 2.66 -9.73
CA ALA A 285 -7.71 2.23 -10.75
C ALA A 285 -9.02 3.02 -10.67
N MET A 286 -9.54 3.20 -9.46
CA MET A 286 -10.76 3.98 -9.19
C MET A 286 -10.59 5.44 -9.62
N TYR A 287 -9.44 6.05 -9.33
CA TYR A 287 -9.12 7.41 -9.79
C TYR A 287 -9.12 7.52 -11.31
N CYS A 288 -8.68 6.48 -12.01
CA CYS A 288 -8.68 6.39 -13.47
C CYS A 288 -10.04 6.00 -14.07
N HIS A 289 -11.15 6.22 -13.38
CA HIS A 289 -12.51 5.89 -13.81
C HIS A 289 -12.70 4.40 -14.16
N THR A 290 -12.04 3.50 -13.46
CA THR A 290 -12.20 2.06 -13.66
C THR A 290 -12.96 1.46 -12.49
N PRO A 291 -14.21 0.95 -12.72
CA PRO A 291 -15.00 0.36 -11.65
C PRO A 291 -14.34 -0.94 -11.16
N ALA A 292 -14.42 -1.21 -9.86
CA ALA A 292 -13.71 -2.31 -9.26
C ALA A 292 -14.62 -3.45 -8.81
N VAL A 293 -14.08 -4.68 -8.85
CA VAL A 293 -14.61 -5.85 -8.15
C VAL A 293 -13.61 -6.26 -7.09
N THR A 294 -14.07 -6.36 -5.84
CA THR A 294 -13.26 -6.76 -4.67
C THR A 294 -13.91 -7.90 -3.92
N PHE A 295 -13.16 -8.59 -3.07
CA PHE A 295 -13.76 -9.43 -2.04
C PHE A 295 -14.06 -8.61 -0.77
N THR A 296 -15.11 -9.01 -0.03
CA THR A 296 -15.33 -8.50 1.33
C THR A 296 -14.28 -9.06 2.28
N ILE A 297 -13.45 -8.18 2.86
CA ILE A 297 -12.34 -8.59 3.73
C ILE A 297 -12.52 -7.94 5.11
N PRO A 298 -13.00 -8.67 6.11
CA PRO A 298 -13.18 -8.14 7.46
C PRO A 298 -11.89 -7.53 8.03
N GLY A 299 -11.97 -6.29 8.51
CA GLY A 299 -10.85 -5.57 9.10
C GLY A 299 -9.80 -5.08 8.09
N SER A 300 -10.14 -5.02 6.80
CA SER A 300 -9.31 -4.42 5.75
C SER A 300 -9.87 -3.06 5.33
N GLY A 301 -8.99 -2.14 4.91
CA GLY A 301 -9.41 -0.88 4.29
C GLY A 301 -9.90 -1.02 2.86
N VAL A 302 -9.77 -2.18 2.21
CA VAL A 302 -10.23 -2.41 0.83
C VAL A 302 -11.72 -2.06 0.69
N ASN A 303 -12.55 -2.53 1.62
CA ASN A 303 -14.00 -2.30 1.63
C ASN A 303 -14.40 -0.91 2.17
N TRP A 304 -13.44 -0.11 2.55
CA TRP A 304 -13.62 1.31 2.82
C TRP A 304 -13.24 2.17 1.61
N VAL A 305 -12.26 1.72 0.84
CA VAL A 305 -11.87 2.35 -0.42
C VAL A 305 -12.93 2.10 -1.48
N ASN A 306 -13.26 0.81 -1.76
CA ASN A 306 -14.37 0.43 -2.62
C ASN A 306 -15.64 0.23 -1.79
N LEU A 307 -16.70 0.93 -2.14
CA LEU A 307 -18.01 0.81 -1.49
C LEU A 307 -18.95 0.00 -2.38
N ASP A 308 -19.43 -1.13 -1.84
CA ASP A 308 -20.37 -2.01 -2.56
C ASP A 308 -21.62 -1.25 -3.01
N GLY A 309 -21.99 -1.45 -4.26
CA GLY A 309 -23.17 -0.83 -4.87
C GLY A 309 -23.05 0.68 -5.11
N VAL A 310 -21.88 1.30 -4.83
CA VAL A 310 -21.63 2.74 -5.00
C VAL A 310 -20.43 2.99 -5.93
N THR A 311 -19.27 2.44 -5.62
CA THR A 311 -18.04 2.66 -6.38
C THR A 311 -17.57 1.40 -7.13
N GLY A 312 -18.22 0.27 -6.88
CA GLY A 312 -17.92 -1.03 -7.46
C GLY A 312 -18.79 -2.12 -6.84
N ILE A 313 -18.36 -3.36 -6.97
CA ILE A 313 -19.06 -4.52 -6.43
C ILE A 313 -18.14 -5.29 -5.47
N GLU A 314 -18.69 -5.72 -4.34
CA GLU A 314 -18.04 -6.64 -3.42
C GLU A 314 -18.64 -8.03 -3.51
N ALA A 315 -17.81 -9.04 -3.77
CA ALA A 315 -18.18 -10.44 -3.67
C ALA A 315 -17.83 -11.00 -2.28
N PRO A 316 -18.55 -12.02 -1.79
CA PRO A 316 -18.16 -12.72 -0.57
C PRO A 316 -16.72 -13.24 -0.66
N ASN A 317 -15.97 -13.19 0.46
CA ASN A 317 -14.56 -13.55 0.46
C ASN A 317 -14.32 -14.96 -0.09
N ARG A 318 -13.49 -15.06 -1.12
CA ARG A 318 -13.11 -16.31 -1.82
C ARG A 318 -14.26 -16.98 -2.60
N ASP A 319 -15.39 -16.34 -2.75
CA ASP A 319 -16.46 -16.83 -3.62
C ASP A 319 -16.15 -16.47 -5.07
N VAL A 320 -15.65 -17.45 -5.80
CA VAL A 320 -15.20 -17.30 -7.18
C VAL A 320 -16.36 -17.08 -8.13
N ASP A 321 -17.51 -17.72 -7.86
CA ASP A 321 -18.68 -17.59 -8.71
C ASP A 321 -19.29 -16.19 -8.59
N ALA A 322 -19.47 -15.70 -7.37
CA ALA A 322 -19.94 -14.35 -7.12
C ALA A 322 -18.96 -13.28 -7.68
N PHE A 323 -17.65 -13.54 -7.62
CA PHE A 323 -16.64 -12.64 -8.18
C PHE A 323 -16.70 -12.58 -9.72
N ALA A 324 -16.91 -13.73 -10.37
CA ALA A 324 -17.08 -13.80 -11.83
C ALA A 324 -18.39 -13.14 -12.27
N GLU A 325 -19.50 -13.36 -11.55
CA GLU A 325 -20.79 -12.69 -11.81
C GLU A 325 -20.69 -11.17 -11.66
N ALA A 326 -19.95 -10.67 -10.66
CA ALA A 326 -19.71 -9.25 -10.48
C ALA A 326 -18.92 -8.66 -11.66
N ILE A 327 -17.89 -9.37 -12.15
CA ILE A 327 -17.15 -8.99 -13.35
C ILE A 327 -18.10 -8.94 -14.57
N ASP A 328 -18.89 -10.00 -14.82
CA ASP A 328 -19.82 -10.06 -15.93
C ASP A 328 -20.85 -8.93 -15.89
N ARG A 329 -21.37 -8.61 -14.70
CA ARG A 329 -22.30 -7.52 -14.50
C ARG A 329 -21.73 -6.17 -14.93
N LEU A 330 -20.50 -5.84 -14.51
CA LEU A 330 -19.84 -4.60 -14.93
C LEU A 330 -19.44 -4.60 -16.42
N LEU A 331 -19.18 -5.76 -17.00
CA LEU A 331 -18.89 -5.87 -18.43
C LEU A 331 -20.13 -5.74 -19.32
N THR A 332 -21.31 -6.13 -18.83
CA THR A 332 -22.56 -6.16 -19.64
C THR A 332 -23.45 -4.95 -19.40
N ASP A 333 -23.44 -4.37 -18.19
CA ASP A 333 -24.22 -3.18 -17.83
C ASP A 333 -23.32 -1.93 -17.88
N GLU A 334 -23.25 -1.30 -19.05
CA GLU A 334 -22.42 -0.12 -19.28
C GLU A 334 -22.87 1.11 -18.47
N ALA A 335 -24.18 1.24 -18.22
CA ALA A 335 -24.71 2.34 -17.43
C ALA A 335 -24.29 2.21 -15.96
N LEU A 336 -24.41 1.02 -15.39
CA LEU A 336 -23.95 0.71 -14.05
C LEU A 336 -22.44 0.91 -13.92
N ALA A 337 -21.65 0.36 -14.86
CA ALA A 337 -20.20 0.50 -14.86
C ALA A 337 -19.75 1.96 -14.90
N LYS A 338 -20.42 2.79 -15.72
CA LYS A 338 -20.15 4.23 -15.79
C LYS A 338 -20.50 4.93 -14.49
N THR A 339 -21.66 4.64 -13.90
CA THR A 339 -22.07 5.24 -12.62
C THR A 339 -21.05 4.94 -11.52
N TYR A 340 -20.61 3.68 -11.41
CA TYR A 340 -19.62 3.31 -10.41
C TYR A 340 -18.24 3.90 -10.69
N ALA A 341 -17.83 4.00 -11.96
CA ALA A 341 -16.57 4.62 -12.35
C ALA A 341 -16.48 6.09 -11.94
N GLU A 342 -17.54 6.87 -12.17
CA GLU A 342 -17.62 8.29 -11.77
C GLU A 342 -17.61 8.43 -10.25
N ALA A 343 -18.42 7.66 -9.54
CA ALA A 343 -18.44 7.67 -8.07
C ALA A 343 -17.10 7.23 -7.48
N ALA A 344 -16.43 6.26 -8.09
CA ALA A 344 -15.11 5.79 -7.69
C ALA A 344 -14.05 6.88 -7.83
N HIS A 345 -14.02 7.55 -8.99
CA HIS A 345 -13.11 8.67 -9.24
C HIS A 345 -13.33 9.80 -8.23
N GLN A 346 -14.58 10.25 -8.08
CA GLN A 346 -14.92 11.32 -7.15
C GLN A 346 -14.48 10.99 -5.71
N ARG A 347 -14.79 9.77 -5.25
CA ARG A 347 -14.40 9.32 -3.90
C ARG A 347 -12.90 9.37 -3.68
N VAL A 348 -12.11 8.90 -4.65
CA VAL A 348 -10.65 8.90 -4.50
C VAL A 348 -10.11 10.33 -4.55
N ALA A 349 -10.58 11.17 -5.46
CA ALA A 349 -10.17 12.56 -5.56
C ALA A 349 -10.48 13.37 -4.28
N GLU A 350 -11.58 13.08 -3.60
CA GLU A 350 -11.99 13.75 -2.38
C GLU A 350 -11.26 13.25 -1.12
N HIS A 351 -10.84 11.97 -1.08
CA HIS A 351 -10.42 11.36 0.18
C HIS A 351 -9.04 10.69 0.15
N PHE A 352 -8.52 10.29 -1.02
CA PHE A 352 -7.39 9.36 -1.09
C PHE A 352 -6.25 9.86 -1.98
N THR A 353 -6.10 11.18 -2.13
CA THR A 353 -4.93 11.79 -2.79
C THR A 353 -3.80 12.03 -1.78
N VAL A 354 -2.57 12.20 -2.29
CA VAL A 354 -1.43 12.58 -1.45
C VAL A 354 -1.72 13.88 -0.68
N SER A 355 -2.38 14.85 -1.33
CA SER A 355 -2.76 16.11 -0.67
C SER A 355 -3.67 15.85 0.54
N LYS A 356 -4.68 14.99 0.40
CA LYS A 356 -5.59 14.64 1.51
C LYS A 356 -4.90 13.87 2.62
N MET A 357 -4.02 12.93 2.27
CA MET A 357 -3.19 12.23 3.25
C MET A 357 -2.33 13.22 4.06
N MET A 358 -1.75 14.21 3.40
CA MET A 358 -0.90 15.23 4.05
C MET A 358 -1.72 16.16 4.95
N GLU A 359 -2.93 16.58 4.52
CA GLU A 359 -3.84 17.36 5.37
C GLU A 359 -4.13 16.67 6.71
N GLU A 360 -4.44 15.37 6.67
CA GLU A 360 -4.71 14.58 7.87
C GLU A 360 -3.43 14.31 8.69
N MET A 361 -2.29 14.09 8.01
CA MET A 361 -1.03 13.87 8.72
C MET A 361 -0.53 15.14 9.41
N GLU A 362 -0.74 16.31 8.81
CA GLU A 362 -0.39 17.60 9.41
C GLU A 362 -1.19 17.87 10.69
N LYS A 363 -2.49 17.52 10.72
CA LYS A 363 -3.29 17.58 11.96
C LYS A 363 -2.68 16.71 13.07
N CYS A 364 -2.18 15.51 12.71
CA CYS A 364 -1.48 14.63 13.64
C CYS A 364 -0.18 15.26 14.18
N TYR A 365 0.61 15.90 13.33
CA TYR A 365 1.81 16.60 13.75
C TYR A 365 1.52 17.78 14.68
N GLN A 366 0.49 18.56 14.37
CA GLN A 366 0.06 19.70 15.19
C GLN A 366 -0.49 19.25 16.54
N GLU A 367 -1.31 18.17 16.59
CA GLU A 367 -1.80 17.59 17.83
C GLU A 367 -0.64 17.24 18.79
N LEU A 368 0.44 16.64 18.26
CA LEU A 368 1.60 16.27 19.10
C LEU A 368 2.45 17.46 19.52
N ASN A 369 2.45 18.54 18.74
CA ASN A 369 3.22 19.74 19.07
C ASN A 369 2.49 20.61 20.13
N SER A 370 1.16 20.67 20.10
CA SER A 370 0.35 21.44 21.07
C SER A 370 0.39 20.91 22.50
N HIS A 371 0.84 19.68 22.72
CA HIS A 371 1.04 19.09 24.04
C HIS A 371 2.46 19.35 24.63
N VAL A 372 3.21 20.29 24.06
CA VAL A 372 4.57 20.65 24.52
C VAL A 372 4.57 21.97 25.31
N GLU A 373 3.45 22.69 25.34
CA GLU A 373 3.22 23.83 26.23
C GLU A 373 2.58 23.35 27.56
#